data_938db76a9b188c014a2998e26364e732
#
_entry.id   938db76a9b188c014a2998e26364e732
#
_cell.length_a   1.000
_cell.length_b   1.000
_cell.length_c   1.000
_cell.angle_alpha   90.00
_cell.angle_beta   90.00
_cell.angle_gamma   90.00
#
_symmetry.space_group_name_H-M   'P 1'
#
loop_
_entity.id
_entity.type
_entity.pdbx_description
1 polymer ?
#
loop_
_entity_poly.entity_id
_entity_poly.type
_entity_poly.pdbx_seq_one_letter_code
_entity_poly.pdbx_strand_id
1 'polypeptide(L)'
;ISVSTVMNYLKKYGAETALVLLGGVNYYTGQVFDMFSINNEAQKLGCSVGFDLAHAAGNLELNLHDWGIDFAAWCGYKYLNGGPGAPSGVFIHERNLGLENLPRFEGWWGHDKSTRFQMPNDFNPLPTVESWQLSNPPILSMAALLASLEIFHEAGMSALRKKSEKLTSYLESLI
;
A
#
# COMPACT_ATOMS: atom_id res chain seq x y z
N ILE A 1 0.25 -9.91 18.12
CA ILE A 1 -0.77 -8.95 18.60
C ILE A 1 -2.11 -9.41 18.02
N SER A 2 -3.12 -9.65 18.88
CA SER A 2 -4.44 -10.03 18.39
C SER A 2 -5.20 -8.83 17.81
N VAL A 3 -6.12 -9.08 16.88
CA VAL A 3 -7.04 -8.03 16.37
C VAL A 3 -7.84 -7.43 17.53
N SER A 4 -8.27 -8.23 18.49
CA SER A 4 -8.97 -7.74 19.69
C SER A 4 -8.13 -6.77 20.51
N THR A 5 -6.82 -6.98 20.60
CA THR A 5 -5.91 -6.05 21.26
C THR A 5 -5.91 -4.69 20.52
N VAL A 6 -5.79 -4.70 19.19
CA VAL A 6 -5.83 -3.48 18.39
C VAL A 6 -7.16 -2.75 18.57
N MET A 7 -8.29 -3.49 18.52
CA MET A 7 -9.63 -2.93 18.73
C MET A 7 -9.80 -2.30 20.12
N ASN A 8 -9.23 -2.92 21.16
CA ASN A 8 -9.28 -2.37 22.51
C ASN A 8 -8.46 -1.07 22.63
N TYR A 9 -7.30 -0.99 21.96
CA TYR A 9 -6.52 0.24 21.91
C TYR A 9 -7.27 1.35 21.16
N LEU A 10 -7.89 1.03 20.04
CA LEU A 10 -8.72 2.00 19.28
C LEU A 10 -9.88 2.52 20.14
N LYS A 11 -10.62 1.63 20.80
CA LYS A 11 -11.70 2.04 21.70
C LYS A 11 -11.24 2.97 22.82
N LYS A 12 -10.04 2.73 23.34
CA LYS A 12 -9.50 3.52 24.46
C LYS A 12 -8.88 4.85 24.04
N TYR A 13 -8.19 4.87 22.90
CA TYR A 13 -7.35 6.01 22.51
C TYR A 13 -7.69 6.58 21.13
N GLY A 14 -8.62 5.98 20.40
CA GLY A 14 -8.90 6.35 19.01
C GLY A 14 -9.32 7.81 18.84
N ALA A 15 -10.10 8.37 19.78
CA ALA A 15 -10.49 9.77 19.72
C ALA A 15 -9.32 10.76 19.83
N GLU A 16 -8.16 10.32 20.32
CA GLU A 16 -6.93 11.10 20.45
C GLU A 16 -5.88 10.69 19.40
N THR A 17 -6.22 9.73 18.53
CA THR A 17 -5.30 9.13 17.55
C THR A 17 -5.51 9.78 16.19
N ALA A 18 -4.50 10.46 15.68
CA ALA A 18 -4.55 11.07 14.35
C ALA A 18 -4.33 10.03 13.23
N LEU A 19 -3.44 9.06 13.46
CA LEU A 19 -3.02 8.08 12.46
C LEU A 19 -2.91 6.68 13.06
N VAL A 20 -3.48 5.70 12.37
CA VAL A 20 -3.24 4.27 12.58
C VAL A 20 -2.36 3.76 11.44
N LEU A 21 -1.14 3.36 11.74
CA LEU A 21 -0.21 2.78 10.76
C LEU A 21 0.26 1.41 11.25
N LEU A 22 -0.11 0.36 10.53
CA LEU A 22 0.21 -1.02 10.87
C LEU A 22 0.76 -1.77 9.65
N GLY A 23 1.48 -2.88 9.87
CA GLY A 23 1.77 -3.82 8.80
C GLY A 23 0.53 -4.60 8.39
N GLY A 24 0.35 -4.90 7.11
CA GLY A 24 -0.69 -5.84 6.65
C GLY A 24 -0.34 -7.28 7.05
N VAL A 25 0.95 -7.61 7.03
CA VAL A 25 1.53 -8.86 7.53
C VAL A 25 2.72 -8.53 8.42
N ASN A 26 2.76 -9.12 9.60
CA ASN A 26 3.90 -8.98 10.49
C ASN A 26 5.09 -9.77 9.95
N TYR A 27 6.21 -9.10 9.68
CA TYR A 27 7.39 -9.69 9.05
C TYR A 27 8.07 -10.78 9.89
N TYR A 28 7.93 -10.72 11.21
CA TYR A 28 8.59 -11.64 12.13
C TYR A 28 7.76 -12.89 12.39
N THR A 29 6.44 -12.75 12.52
CA THR A 29 5.53 -13.86 12.90
C THR A 29 4.75 -14.41 11.71
N GLY A 30 4.71 -13.70 10.58
CA GLY A 30 3.84 -14.04 9.45
C GLY A 30 2.33 -13.77 9.70
N GLN A 31 1.99 -13.18 10.84
CA GLN A 31 0.59 -12.89 11.18
C GLN A 31 -0.02 -11.89 10.19
N VAL A 32 -1.13 -12.27 9.60
CA VAL A 32 -1.99 -11.37 8.80
C VAL A 32 -2.91 -10.60 9.74
N PHE A 33 -2.98 -9.27 9.58
CA PHE A 33 -3.95 -8.44 10.29
C PHE A 33 -5.24 -8.29 9.49
N ASP A 34 -6.37 -8.24 10.19
CA ASP A 34 -7.67 -7.91 9.59
C ASP A 34 -7.72 -6.40 9.29
N MET A 35 -7.14 -6.03 8.14
CA MET A 35 -7.02 -4.64 7.71
C MET A 35 -8.37 -3.96 7.54
N PHE A 36 -9.37 -4.69 7.03
CA PHE A 36 -10.71 -4.16 6.84
C PHE A 36 -11.38 -3.75 8.16
N SER A 37 -11.40 -4.66 9.14
CA SER A 37 -12.03 -4.38 10.44
C SER A 37 -11.29 -3.28 11.20
N ILE A 38 -9.95 -3.27 11.17
CA ILE A 38 -9.12 -2.24 11.81
C ILE A 38 -9.40 -0.87 11.17
N ASN A 39 -9.42 -0.80 9.85
CA ASN A 39 -9.72 0.42 9.12
C ASN A 39 -11.09 0.98 9.49
N ASN A 40 -12.12 0.14 9.43
CA ASN A 40 -13.50 0.56 9.71
C ASN A 40 -13.65 1.13 11.12
N GLU A 41 -13.01 0.52 12.12
CA GLU A 41 -13.11 1.01 13.49
C GLU A 41 -12.33 2.31 13.68
N ALA A 42 -11.12 2.39 13.12
CA ALA A 42 -10.28 3.58 13.23
C ALA A 42 -10.91 4.80 12.54
N GLN A 43 -11.50 4.61 11.35
CA GLN A 43 -12.15 5.71 10.63
C GLN A 43 -13.41 6.23 11.33
N LYS A 44 -14.19 5.37 12.01
CA LYS A 44 -15.32 5.83 12.84
C LYS A 44 -14.89 6.77 13.96
N LEU A 45 -13.64 6.65 14.40
CA LEU A 45 -13.04 7.47 15.46
C LEU A 45 -12.30 8.70 14.90
N GLY A 46 -12.33 8.92 13.58
CA GLY A 46 -11.70 10.05 12.91
C GLY A 46 -10.23 9.89 12.61
N CYS A 47 -9.67 8.69 12.77
CA CYS A 47 -8.27 8.41 12.46
C CYS A 47 -8.06 8.31 10.94
N SER A 48 -6.93 8.81 10.45
CA SER A 48 -6.39 8.38 9.16
C SER A 48 -5.79 6.98 9.28
N VAL A 49 -5.89 6.16 8.22
CA VAL A 49 -5.43 4.77 8.28
C VAL A 49 -4.50 4.44 7.12
N GLY A 50 -3.32 3.96 7.46
CA GLY A 50 -2.32 3.48 6.50
C GLY A 50 -1.82 2.08 6.80
N PHE A 51 -1.38 1.37 5.75
CA PHE A 51 -0.76 0.05 5.92
C PHE A 51 0.59 -0.05 5.22
N ASP A 52 1.57 -0.61 5.94
CA ASP A 52 2.78 -1.16 5.34
C ASP A 52 2.46 -2.55 4.78
N LEU A 53 2.42 -2.63 3.45
CA LEU A 53 2.11 -3.85 2.73
C LEU A 53 3.36 -4.56 2.18
N ALA A 54 4.54 -4.26 2.70
CA ALA A 54 5.79 -4.84 2.24
C ALA A 54 5.77 -6.39 2.23
N HIS A 55 5.03 -7.02 3.12
CA HIS A 55 4.83 -8.48 3.17
C HIS A 55 3.44 -8.93 2.70
N ALA A 56 2.57 -8.02 2.30
CA ALA A 56 1.21 -8.32 1.85
C ALA A 56 1.04 -8.19 0.32
N ALA A 57 1.62 -7.16 -0.30
CA ALA A 57 1.54 -6.97 -1.75
C ALA A 57 2.23 -8.12 -2.50
N GLY A 58 1.51 -8.77 -3.41
CA GLY A 58 1.94 -9.98 -4.12
C GLY A 58 1.81 -11.29 -3.31
N ASN A 59 1.34 -11.22 -2.06
CA ASN A 59 1.18 -12.36 -1.17
C ASN A 59 -0.27 -12.58 -0.73
N LEU A 60 -1.05 -11.52 -0.57
CA LEU A 60 -2.45 -11.54 -0.18
C LEU A 60 -3.34 -10.89 -1.24
N GLU A 61 -4.62 -11.27 -1.25
CA GLU A 61 -5.64 -10.53 -1.97
C GLU A 61 -5.93 -9.22 -1.21
N LEU A 62 -5.83 -8.09 -1.89
CA LEU A 62 -5.96 -6.75 -1.31
C LEU A 62 -7.04 -5.97 -2.08
N ASN A 63 -8.02 -5.46 -1.35
CA ASN A 63 -9.10 -4.62 -1.89
C ASN A 63 -9.06 -3.24 -1.23
N LEU A 64 -7.92 -2.55 -1.34
CA LEU A 64 -7.62 -1.33 -0.59
C LEU A 64 -8.64 -0.22 -0.79
N HIS A 65 -9.11 -0.04 -2.05
CA HIS A 65 -10.13 0.93 -2.39
C HIS A 65 -11.47 0.59 -1.72
N ASP A 66 -11.97 -0.62 -1.92
CA ASP A 66 -13.27 -1.05 -1.40
C ASP A 66 -13.29 -1.16 0.13
N TRP A 67 -12.12 -1.43 0.72
CA TRP A 67 -11.95 -1.36 2.17
C TRP A 67 -11.91 0.08 2.70
N GLY A 68 -11.76 1.07 1.84
CA GLY A 68 -11.71 2.48 2.19
C GLY A 68 -10.42 2.89 2.93
N ILE A 69 -9.30 2.22 2.69
CA ILE A 69 -8.01 2.55 3.31
C ILE A 69 -7.49 3.87 2.74
N ASP A 70 -6.96 4.77 3.59
CA ASP A 70 -6.50 6.08 3.14
C ASP A 70 -5.25 6.00 2.29
N PHE A 71 -4.25 5.23 2.73
CA PHE A 71 -3.01 5.00 1.99
C PHE A 71 -2.35 3.68 2.35
N ALA A 72 -1.49 3.21 1.47
CA ALA A 72 -0.64 2.06 1.72
C ALA A 72 0.67 2.18 0.92
N ALA A 73 1.72 1.53 1.40
CA ALA A 73 3.00 1.48 0.71
C ALA A 73 3.60 0.08 0.75
N TRP A 74 4.37 -0.28 -0.27
CA TRP A 74 5.04 -1.58 -0.35
C TRP A 74 6.31 -1.51 -1.19
N CYS A 75 7.21 -2.46 -1.00
CA CYS A 75 8.38 -2.64 -1.84
C CYS A 75 8.10 -3.60 -3.00
N GLY A 76 8.75 -3.36 -4.15
CA GLY A 76 8.60 -4.22 -5.33
C GLY A 76 9.50 -5.45 -5.35
N TYR A 77 10.52 -5.53 -4.47
CA TYR A 77 11.53 -6.59 -4.51
C TYR A 77 11.22 -7.83 -3.68
N LYS A 78 10.18 -7.81 -2.83
CA LYS A 78 9.77 -8.96 -2.02
C LYS A 78 8.85 -9.89 -2.84
N TYR A 79 7.59 -10.01 -2.46
CA TYR A 79 6.64 -10.94 -3.09
C TYR A 79 6.25 -10.55 -4.53
N LEU A 80 6.45 -9.29 -4.92
CA LEU A 80 6.26 -8.88 -6.30
C LEU A 80 7.44 -9.23 -7.22
N ASN A 81 8.51 -9.81 -6.69
CA ASN A 81 9.63 -10.40 -7.44
C ASN A 81 10.31 -9.46 -8.44
N GLY A 82 10.28 -8.15 -8.22
CA GLY A 82 10.89 -7.16 -9.12
C GLY A 82 12.43 -7.13 -9.08
N GLY A 83 13.05 -7.94 -8.20
CA GLY A 83 14.50 -8.01 -8.05
C GLY A 83 15.11 -6.86 -7.22
N PRO A 84 16.42 -6.91 -6.96
CA PRO A 84 17.12 -5.87 -6.21
C PRO A 84 16.99 -4.50 -6.88
N GLY A 85 16.66 -3.47 -6.10
CA GLY A 85 16.47 -2.12 -6.62
C GLY A 85 15.12 -1.88 -7.32
N ALA A 86 14.20 -2.83 -7.27
CA ALA A 86 12.84 -2.62 -7.78
C ALA A 86 12.17 -1.44 -7.07
N PRO A 87 11.41 -0.59 -7.79
CA PRO A 87 10.71 0.52 -7.20
C PRO A 87 9.63 0.06 -6.23
N SER A 88 9.35 0.91 -5.26
CA SER A 88 8.22 0.76 -4.34
C SER A 88 6.92 1.18 -5.01
N GLY A 89 5.79 0.70 -4.46
CA GLY A 89 4.46 1.17 -4.83
C GLY A 89 3.80 1.90 -3.68
N VAL A 90 2.86 2.75 -4.03
CA VAL A 90 2.00 3.48 -3.10
C VAL A 90 0.56 3.43 -3.60
N PHE A 91 -0.35 3.30 -2.67
CA PHE A 91 -1.78 3.51 -2.86
C PHE A 91 -2.21 4.73 -2.07
N ILE A 92 -2.93 5.64 -2.70
CA ILE A 92 -3.62 6.75 -2.04
C ILE A 92 -5.08 6.67 -2.48
N HIS A 93 -5.99 6.63 -1.53
CA HIS A 93 -7.42 6.59 -1.84
C HIS A 93 -7.84 7.88 -2.56
N GLU A 94 -8.70 7.77 -3.56
CA GLU A 94 -9.12 8.90 -4.40
C GLU A 94 -9.72 10.07 -3.59
N ARG A 95 -10.38 9.81 -2.45
CA ARG A 95 -10.89 10.86 -1.57
C ARG A 95 -9.80 11.78 -1.01
N ASN A 96 -8.54 11.32 -1.00
CA ASN A 96 -7.37 12.07 -0.53
C ASN A 96 -6.60 12.73 -1.69
N LEU A 97 -7.02 12.51 -2.93
CA LEU A 97 -6.48 13.21 -4.10
C LEU A 97 -7.19 14.56 -4.24
N GLY A 98 -6.46 15.60 -4.59
CA GLY A 98 -7.02 16.94 -4.78
C GLY A 98 -7.32 17.73 -3.50
N LEU A 99 -6.95 17.24 -2.33
CA LEU A 99 -6.99 18.02 -1.10
C LEU A 99 -5.88 19.08 -1.14
N GLU A 100 -6.27 20.34 -1.38
CA GLU A 100 -5.33 21.47 -1.55
C GLU A 100 -4.46 21.70 -0.31
N ASN A 101 -4.96 21.42 0.87
CA ASN A 101 -4.27 21.67 2.15
C ASN A 101 -3.61 20.43 2.75
N LEU A 102 -3.51 19.31 2.01
CA LEU A 102 -2.83 18.13 2.52
C LEU A 102 -1.31 18.31 2.45
N PRO A 103 -0.61 18.38 3.59
CA PRO A 103 0.84 18.53 3.60
C PRO A 103 1.49 17.33 2.89
N ARG A 104 2.31 17.61 1.87
CA ARG A 104 3.06 16.59 1.13
C ARG A 104 4.35 17.18 0.58
N PHE A 105 5.29 16.32 0.27
CA PHE A 105 6.45 16.73 -0.50
C PHE A 105 6.04 16.98 -1.96
N GLU A 106 6.48 18.10 -2.50
CA GLU A 106 6.20 18.50 -3.86
C GLU A 106 7.41 18.13 -4.73
N GLY A 107 7.16 17.40 -5.81
CA GLY A 107 8.21 17.00 -6.74
C GLY A 107 7.81 17.28 -8.19
N TRP A 108 8.77 17.67 -8.99
CA TRP A 108 8.53 18.07 -10.37
C TRP A 108 7.86 17.01 -11.25
N TRP A 109 8.01 15.72 -10.87
CA TRP A 109 7.38 14.63 -11.63
C TRP A 109 5.87 14.55 -11.37
N GLY A 110 5.42 14.89 -10.16
CA GLY A 110 4.00 14.98 -9.81
C GLY A 110 3.29 16.22 -10.29
N HIS A 111 4.03 17.17 -10.88
CA HIS A 111 3.50 18.40 -11.47
C HIS A 111 2.80 18.13 -12.81
N ASP A 112 1.82 18.95 -13.19
CA ASP A 112 1.12 18.90 -14.47
C ASP A 112 2.10 18.76 -15.66
N LYS A 113 1.85 17.75 -16.50
CA LYS A 113 2.76 17.38 -17.60
C LYS A 113 2.93 18.47 -18.65
N SER A 114 1.94 19.34 -18.82
CA SER A 114 1.96 20.43 -19.80
C SER A 114 2.83 21.62 -19.37
N THR A 115 3.00 21.80 -18.06
CA THR A 115 3.67 22.97 -17.49
C THR A 115 4.96 22.64 -16.73
N ARG A 116 5.25 21.36 -16.39
CA ARG A 116 6.40 20.96 -15.57
C ARG A 116 7.75 21.47 -16.09
N PHE A 117 7.95 21.50 -17.40
CA PHE A 117 9.20 21.96 -17.99
C PHE A 117 9.32 23.50 -18.13
N GLN A 118 8.23 24.21 -17.81
CA GLN A 118 8.26 25.68 -17.69
C GLN A 118 8.81 26.10 -16.33
N MET A 119 8.98 25.14 -15.40
CA MET A 119 9.51 25.33 -14.03
C MET A 119 8.83 26.49 -13.29
N PRO A 120 7.49 26.50 -13.18
CA PRO A 120 6.79 27.53 -12.42
C PRO A 120 7.17 27.47 -10.94
N ASN A 121 7.01 28.60 -10.23
CA ASN A 121 7.26 28.63 -8.78
C ASN A 121 6.21 27.87 -7.97
N ASP A 122 4.99 27.79 -8.48
CA ASP A 122 3.88 27.14 -7.79
C ASP A 122 3.70 25.69 -8.27
N PHE A 123 3.49 24.79 -7.34
CA PHE A 123 3.21 23.39 -7.65
C PHE A 123 1.78 23.22 -8.14
N ASN A 124 1.61 22.71 -9.35
CA ASN A 124 0.33 22.33 -9.92
C ASN A 124 0.24 20.80 -10.02
N PRO A 125 -0.33 20.10 -8.99
CA PRO A 125 -0.32 18.65 -8.94
C PRO A 125 -1.21 18.02 -10.00
N LEU A 126 -0.78 16.85 -10.49
CA LEU A 126 -1.67 15.97 -11.24
C LEU A 126 -2.86 15.54 -10.35
N PRO A 127 -4.09 15.41 -10.88
CA PRO A 127 -5.27 15.03 -10.11
C PRO A 127 -5.32 13.51 -9.84
N THR A 128 -4.17 12.86 -9.74
CA THR A 128 -4.00 11.41 -9.58
C THR A 128 -2.92 11.11 -8.53
N VAL A 129 -2.74 9.84 -8.20
CA VAL A 129 -1.67 9.39 -7.30
C VAL A 129 -0.26 9.75 -7.82
N GLU A 130 -0.11 9.99 -9.12
CA GLU A 130 1.14 10.47 -9.72
C GLU A 130 1.62 11.79 -9.08
N SER A 131 0.71 12.60 -8.53
CA SER A 131 1.07 13.84 -7.81
C SER A 131 1.95 13.62 -6.57
N TRP A 132 2.04 12.39 -6.09
CA TRP A 132 2.89 11.98 -4.97
C TRP A 132 4.29 11.53 -5.41
N GLN A 133 4.53 11.48 -6.71
CA GLN A 133 5.80 11.07 -7.27
C GLN A 133 6.77 12.26 -7.33
N LEU A 134 7.85 12.22 -6.55
CA LEU A 134 8.78 13.33 -6.41
C LEU A 134 9.69 13.53 -7.62
N SER A 135 10.14 12.43 -8.23
CA SER A 135 11.09 12.46 -9.33
C SER A 135 10.76 11.40 -10.39
N ASN A 136 11.47 11.40 -11.49
CA ASN A 136 11.34 10.41 -12.54
C ASN A 136 11.64 8.99 -12.01
N PRO A 137 10.89 7.99 -12.52
CA PRO A 137 11.04 6.62 -12.05
C PRO A 137 12.35 5.96 -12.56
N PRO A 138 12.89 4.95 -11.85
CA PRO A 138 14.04 4.18 -12.31
C PRO A 138 13.64 3.20 -13.41
N ILE A 139 13.70 3.62 -14.67
CA ILE A 139 13.14 2.92 -15.84
C ILE A 139 13.61 1.46 -15.95
N LEU A 140 14.92 1.20 -15.77
CA LEU A 140 15.47 -0.16 -15.90
C LEU A 140 14.94 -1.11 -14.81
N SER A 141 14.84 -0.63 -13.57
CA SER A 141 14.29 -1.43 -12.48
C SER A 141 12.78 -1.65 -12.62
N MET A 142 12.08 -0.66 -13.21
CA MET A 142 10.65 -0.81 -13.55
C MET A 142 10.39 -1.88 -14.60
N ALA A 143 11.28 -2.05 -15.59
CA ALA A 143 11.11 -3.08 -16.61
C ALA A 143 11.09 -4.50 -16.01
N ALA A 144 11.96 -4.77 -15.04
CA ALA A 144 11.96 -6.05 -14.34
C ALA A 144 10.68 -6.26 -13.51
N LEU A 145 10.23 -5.22 -12.80
CA LEU A 145 8.99 -5.28 -12.04
C LEU A 145 7.78 -5.47 -12.97
N LEU A 146 7.73 -4.78 -14.12
CA LEU A 146 6.66 -4.92 -15.10
C LEU A 146 6.52 -6.36 -15.59
N ALA A 147 7.63 -7.01 -15.98
CA ALA A 147 7.62 -8.40 -16.41
C ALA A 147 7.06 -9.34 -15.33
N SER A 148 7.39 -9.10 -14.07
CA SER A 148 6.81 -9.86 -12.96
C SER A 148 5.31 -9.59 -12.79
N LEU A 149 4.87 -8.33 -12.86
CA LEU A 149 3.45 -7.96 -12.73
C LEU A 149 2.59 -8.53 -13.86
N GLU A 150 3.13 -8.68 -15.06
CA GLU A 150 2.45 -9.35 -16.17
C GLU A 150 2.13 -10.82 -15.83
N ILE A 151 3.08 -11.54 -15.19
CA ILE A 151 2.87 -12.91 -14.71
C ILE A 151 1.80 -12.94 -13.61
N PHE A 152 1.84 -11.99 -12.67
CA PHE A 152 0.81 -11.86 -11.63
C PHE A 152 -0.57 -11.59 -12.23
N HIS A 153 -0.64 -10.75 -13.25
CA HIS A 153 -1.89 -10.43 -13.96
C HIS A 153 -2.46 -11.66 -14.66
N GLU A 154 -1.63 -12.44 -15.36
CA GLU A 154 -2.03 -13.66 -16.03
C GLU A 154 -2.52 -14.74 -15.04
N ALA A 155 -1.78 -14.96 -13.97
CA ALA A 155 -2.11 -15.98 -12.97
C ALA A 155 -3.31 -15.59 -12.09
N GLY A 156 -3.44 -14.32 -11.73
CA GLY A 156 -4.42 -13.79 -10.80
C GLY A 156 -4.10 -14.10 -9.33
N MET A 157 -4.27 -13.11 -8.47
CA MET A 157 -3.93 -13.24 -7.04
C MET A 157 -4.71 -14.34 -6.33
N SER A 158 -5.98 -14.56 -6.69
CA SER A 158 -6.80 -15.61 -6.07
C SER A 158 -6.24 -17.02 -6.34
N ALA A 159 -5.77 -17.29 -7.57
CA ALA A 159 -5.15 -18.57 -7.89
C ALA A 159 -3.80 -18.75 -7.16
N LEU A 160 -2.99 -17.70 -7.11
CA LEU A 160 -1.72 -17.69 -6.39
C LEU A 160 -1.94 -17.94 -4.90
N ARG A 161 -2.94 -17.29 -4.29
CA ARG A 161 -3.27 -17.48 -2.87
C ARG A 161 -3.73 -18.90 -2.57
N LYS A 162 -4.63 -19.48 -3.37
CA LYS A 162 -5.04 -20.88 -3.24
C LYS A 162 -3.87 -21.87 -3.30
N LYS A 163 -2.88 -21.60 -4.15
CA LYS A 163 -1.66 -22.42 -4.24
C LYS A 163 -0.83 -22.28 -2.96
N SER A 164 -0.59 -21.06 -2.47
CA SER A 164 0.21 -20.82 -1.26
C SER A 164 -0.42 -21.47 -0.02
N GLU A 165 -1.73 -21.41 0.13
CA GLU A 165 -2.46 -22.05 1.22
C GLU A 165 -2.29 -23.57 1.21
N LYS A 166 -2.42 -24.21 0.04
CA LYS A 166 -2.19 -25.64 -0.12
C LYS A 166 -0.75 -26.04 0.24
N LEU A 167 0.24 -25.26 -0.19
CA LEU A 167 1.65 -25.52 0.11
C LEU A 167 1.93 -25.38 1.62
N THR A 168 1.37 -24.35 2.25
CA THR A 168 1.52 -24.14 3.71
C THR A 168 0.86 -25.26 4.49
N SER A 169 -0.39 -25.63 4.15
CA SER A 169 -1.08 -26.74 4.81
C SER A 169 -0.36 -28.08 4.62
N TYR A 170 0.26 -28.29 3.45
CA TYR A 170 1.08 -29.48 3.23
C TYR A 170 2.32 -29.47 4.14
N LEU A 171 3.03 -28.34 4.23
CA LEU A 171 4.17 -28.20 5.14
C LEU A 171 3.77 -28.46 6.60
N GLU A 172 2.66 -27.84 7.05
CA GLU A 172 2.13 -28.05 8.42
C GLU A 172 1.79 -29.51 8.73
N SER A 173 1.36 -30.28 7.73
CA SER A 173 1.06 -31.71 7.88
C SER A 173 2.32 -32.61 8.01
N LEU A 174 3.50 -32.07 7.68
CA LEU A 174 4.79 -32.77 7.73
C LEU A 174 5.58 -32.50 9.01
N ILE A 175 5.20 -31.47 9.77
CA ILE A 175 5.86 -31.05 11.02
C ILE A 175 5.08 -31.55 12.22
#